data_180f8feac1541292a7c790ae1304f57d
#
_entry.id   180f8feac1541292a7c790ae1304f57d
#
_cell.length_a   1.000
_cell.length_b   1.000
_cell.length_c   1.000
_cell.angle_alpha   90.00
_cell.angle_beta   90.00
_cell.angle_gamma   90.00
#
_symmetry.space_group_name_H-M   'P 1'
#
loop_
_entity.id
_entity.type
_entity.pdbx_description
1 polymer ?
#
loop_
_entity_poly.entity_id
_entity_poly.type
_entity_poly.pdbx_seq_one_letter_code
_entity_poly.pdbx_strand_id
1 'polypeptide(L)'
;DESRPDFRVMDAATRSMAARLTPGTLVSYETTLPVGTTRGRYKPLIEEVSGLVEGRDFDVVFSPERVLTGRVFADLARYPKLVGGLSESGEARGVRFYEAVLAFDQRDDLPRPNGVWPMGGAEAAEMAKLAETTYRDVNIGLANQFARYADAVGIDVARVIEACNSQPYSHIHRPGIAVGGHCIPVYPRLYLA
;
A
#
# COMPACT_ATOMS: atom_id res chain seq x y z
N ASP A 1 -5.82 22.16 9.29
CA ASP A 1 -5.50 22.04 7.86
C ASP A 1 -5.98 20.67 7.39
N GLU A 2 -7.06 20.64 6.59
CA GLU A 2 -7.70 19.38 6.11
C GLU A 2 -6.78 18.53 5.19
N SER A 3 -5.64 19.07 4.81
CA SER A 3 -4.67 18.37 3.94
C SER A 3 -3.64 17.52 4.70
N ARG A 4 -3.56 17.62 6.03
CA ARG A 4 -2.59 16.87 6.82
C ARG A 4 -3.19 15.57 7.37
N PRO A 5 -2.42 14.44 7.37
CA PRO A 5 -2.86 13.21 7.99
C PRO A 5 -3.12 13.39 9.49
N ASP A 6 -4.24 12.83 9.96
CA ASP A 6 -4.54 12.77 11.39
C ASP A 6 -4.04 11.44 11.97
N PHE A 7 -2.98 11.50 12.74
CA PHE A 7 -2.36 10.32 13.36
C PHE A 7 -2.88 10.00 14.76
N ARG A 8 -3.79 10.79 15.35
CA ARG A 8 -4.20 10.63 16.77
C ARG A 8 -4.65 9.21 17.12
N VAL A 9 -5.46 8.59 16.25
CA VAL A 9 -5.96 7.22 16.49
C VAL A 9 -4.83 6.20 16.39
N MET A 10 -3.97 6.33 15.37
CA MET A 10 -2.82 5.44 15.18
C MET A 10 -1.77 5.60 16.29
N ASP A 11 -1.54 6.83 16.75
CA ASP A 11 -0.65 7.08 17.89
C ASP A 11 -1.18 6.43 19.16
N ALA A 12 -2.48 6.55 19.43
CA ALA A 12 -3.12 5.94 20.60
C ALA A 12 -3.02 4.39 20.54
N ALA A 13 -3.28 3.81 19.38
CA ALA A 13 -3.15 2.37 19.16
C ALA A 13 -1.70 1.90 19.33
N THR A 14 -0.74 2.64 18.76
CA THR A 14 0.69 2.35 18.90
C THR A 14 1.15 2.44 20.34
N ARG A 15 0.75 3.48 21.11
CA ARG A 15 1.07 3.60 22.55
C ARG A 15 0.49 2.45 23.35
N SER A 16 -0.76 2.08 23.09
CA SER A 16 -1.43 0.97 23.80
C SER A 16 -0.73 -0.38 23.56
N MET A 17 -0.30 -0.63 22.33
CA MET A 17 0.47 -1.82 21.97
C MET A 17 1.87 -1.78 22.59
N ALA A 18 2.59 -0.67 22.45
CA ALA A 18 3.95 -0.50 22.92
C ALA A 18 4.08 -0.65 24.46
N ALA A 19 3.07 -0.23 25.23
CA ALA A 19 3.04 -0.41 26.69
C ALA A 19 3.02 -1.88 27.14
N ARG A 20 2.75 -2.82 26.22
CA ARG A 20 2.71 -4.25 26.48
C ARG A 20 3.71 -5.03 25.63
N LEU A 21 4.57 -4.33 24.91
CA LEU A 21 5.56 -4.95 24.02
C LEU A 21 6.57 -5.74 24.83
N THR A 22 6.89 -6.93 24.37
CA THR A 22 7.93 -7.78 24.98
C THR A 22 9.09 -7.98 24.01
N PRO A 23 10.33 -8.19 24.52
CA PRO A 23 11.45 -8.55 23.66
C PRO A 23 11.13 -9.74 22.74
N GLY A 24 11.62 -9.69 21.53
CA GLY A 24 11.35 -10.69 20.50
C GLY A 24 10.05 -10.48 19.72
N THR A 25 9.31 -9.40 19.93
CA THR A 25 8.07 -9.10 19.16
C THR A 25 8.42 -8.60 17.73
N LEU A 26 7.60 -9.00 16.75
CA LEU A 26 7.53 -8.40 15.43
C LEU A 26 6.26 -7.53 15.35
N VAL A 27 6.44 -6.25 15.03
CA VAL A 27 5.33 -5.31 14.80
C VAL A 27 5.19 -5.07 13.31
N SER A 28 4.00 -5.29 12.75
CA SER A 28 3.70 -4.99 11.34
C SER A 28 2.64 -3.90 11.25
N TYR A 29 2.98 -2.79 10.57
CA TYR A 29 2.02 -1.78 10.15
C TYR A 29 1.50 -2.10 8.76
N GLU A 30 0.17 -2.22 8.63
CA GLU A 30 -0.48 -2.58 7.36
C GLU A 30 -1.36 -1.45 6.81
N THR A 31 -1.71 -0.47 7.62
CA THR A 31 -2.49 0.69 7.18
C THR A 31 -1.66 1.60 6.27
N THR A 32 -2.32 2.29 5.33
CA THR A 32 -1.62 3.21 4.43
C THR A 32 -1.08 4.43 5.18
N LEU A 33 0.20 4.71 5.01
CA LEU A 33 0.94 5.78 5.68
C LEU A 33 1.71 6.64 4.66
N PRO A 34 1.98 7.92 4.98
CA PRO A 34 2.98 8.71 4.26
C PRO A 34 4.37 8.07 4.36
N VAL A 35 5.20 8.29 3.34
CA VAL A 35 6.57 7.76 3.29
C VAL A 35 7.40 8.25 4.47
N GLY A 36 8.10 7.33 5.13
CA GLY A 36 8.94 7.60 6.29
C GLY A 36 8.19 7.62 7.64
N THR A 37 6.87 7.44 7.65
CA THR A 37 6.07 7.49 8.89
C THR A 37 6.43 6.35 9.84
N THR A 38 6.64 5.14 9.34
CA THR A 38 7.00 3.99 10.17
C THR A 38 8.30 4.23 10.93
N ARG A 39 9.33 4.73 10.24
CA ARG A 39 10.64 5.02 10.84
C ARG A 39 10.65 6.30 11.67
N GLY A 40 10.09 7.39 11.11
CA GLY A 40 10.22 8.72 11.71
C GLY A 40 9.23 9.00 12.84
N ARG A 41 8.09 8.30 12.87
CA ARG A 41 7.04 8.51 13.87
C ARG A 41 6.83 7.31 14.78
N TYR A 42 6.58 6.13 14.22
CA TYR A 42 6.13 4.98 15.03
C TYR A 42 7.28 4.26 15.73
N LYS A 43 8.44 4.13 15.09
CA LYS A 43 9.62 3.59 15.76
C LYS A 43 9.94 4.36 17.05
N PRO A 44 10.19 5.69 17.03
CA PRO A 44 10.51 6.42 18.26
C PRO A 44 9.37 6.40 19.28
N LEU A 45 8.11 6.37 18.83
CA LEU A 45 6.96 6.26 19.73
C LEU A 45 6.93 4.91 20.48
N ILE A 46 7.24 3.82 19.78
CA ILE A 46 7.32 2.49 20.41
C ILE A 46 8.47 2.45 21.41
N GLU A 47 9.65 2.94 21.01
CA GLU A 47 10.84 2.98 21.86
C GLU A 47 10.62 3.83 23.13
N GLU A 48 9.99 5.01 22.99
CA GLU A 48 9.62 5.90 24.10
C GLU A 48 8.72 5.20 25.13
N VAL A 49 7.71 4.47 24.66
CA VAL A 49 6.69 3.87 25.55
C VAL A 49 7.14 2.54 26.14
N SER A 50 7.82 1.71 25.36
CA SER A 50 8.24 0.36 25.78
C SER A 50 9.57 0.33 26.53
N GLY A 51 10.45 1.33 26.28
CA GLY A 51 11.84 1.30 26.73
C GLY A 51 12.73 0.30 25.97
N LEU A 52 12.18 -0.37 24.95
CA LEU A 52 12.90 -1.32 24.09
C LEU A 52 13.49 -0.61 22.88
N VAL A 53 14.47 -1.23 22.22
CA VAL A 53 15.16 -0.66 21.04
C VAL A 53 14.88 -1.52 19.80
N GLU A 54 14.39 -0.88 18.73
CA GLU A 54 14.14 -1.54 17.45
C GLU A 54 15.45 -2.04 16.82
N GLY A 55 15.40 -3.24 16.24
CA GLY A 55 16.56 -3.93 15.66
C GLY A 55 17.40 -4.70 16.70
N ARG A 56 17.16 -4.49 18.00
CA ARG A 56 17.80 -5.23 19.11
C ARG A 56 16.81 -6.05 19.91
N ASP A 57 15.75 -5.43 20.39
CA ASP A 57 14.79 -6.03 21.30
C ASP A 57 13.49 -6.42 20.60
N PHE A 58 13.12 -5.72 19.53
CA PHE A 58 11.95 -5.99 18.69
C PHE A 58 12.23 -5.55 17.26
N ASP A 59 11.40 -6.00 16.31
CA ASP A 59 11.48 -5.59 14.91
C ASP A 59 10.20 -4.89 14.46
N VAL A 60 10.33 -3.94 13.54
CA VAL A 60 9.19 -3.27 12.89
C VAL A 60 9.29 -3.45 11.37
N VAL A 61 8.15 -3.81 10.77
CA VAL A 61 7.98 -3.84 9.33
C VAL A 61 6.76 -3.04 8.92
N PHE A 62 6.78 -2.54 7.70
CA PHE A 62 5.61 -2.02 7.00
C PHE A 62 5.22 -3.00 5.89
N SER A 63 3.96 -3.40 5.86
CA SER A 63 3.45 -4.38 4.90
C SER A 63 2.05 -3.97 4.43
N PRO A 64 1.94 -3.11 3.40
CA PRO A 64 0.68 -2.47 3.04
C PRO A 64 -0.41 -3.47 2.67
N GLU A 65 -1.64 -3.18 3.11
CA GLU A 65 -2.81 -3.92 2.67
C GLU A 65 -3.21 -3.51 1.25
N ARG A 66 -3.45 -4.50 0.37
CA ARG A 66 -3.72 -4.30 -1.06
C ARG A 66 -4.99 -4.99 -1.54
N VAL A 67 -5.83 -5.49 -0.62
CA VAL A 67 -7.06 -6.23 -0.95
C VAL A 67 -8.26 -5.32 -1.17
N LEU A 68 -9.26 -5.84 -1.87
CA LEU A 68 -10.56 -5.22 -2.05
C LEU A 68 -11.59 -5.87 -1.12
N THR A 69 -12.42 -5.05 -0.47
CA THR A 69 -13.55 -5.52 0.33
C THR A 69 -14.45 -6.45 -0.48
N GLY A 70 -14.79 -7.60 0.08
CA GLY A 70 -15.57 -8.67 -0.58
C GLY A 70 -14.71 -9.68 -1.36
N ARG A 71 -13.38 -9.43 -1.51
CA ARG A 71 -12.46 -10.35 -2.19
C ARG A 71 -11.19 -10.64 -1.40
N VAL A 72 -11.18 -10.33 -0.11
CA VAL A 72 -9.99 -10.31 0.75
C VAL A 72 -9.15 -11.57 0.60
N PHE A 73 -9.72 -12.76 0.79
CA PHE A 73 -8.95 -14.01 0.73
C PHE A 73 -8.43 -14.35 -0.67
N ALA A 74 -9.20 -14.05 -1.72
CA ALA A 74 -8.75 -14.23 -3.10
C ALA A 74 -7.61 -13.28 -3.45
N ASP A 75 -7.69 -12.03 -3.01
CA ASP A 75 -6.67 -11.02 -3.28
C ASP A 75 -5.39 -11.27 -2.45
N LEU A 76 -5.49 -11.78 -1.21
CA LEU A 76 -4.35 -12.21 -0.40
C LEU A 76 -3.55 -13.36 -1.04
N ALA A 77 -4.24 -14.29 -1.71
CA ALA A 77 -3.57 -15.36 -2.44
C ALA A 77 -2.99 -14.88 -3.78
N ARG A 78 -3.67 -13.93 -4.43
CA ARG A 78 -3.36 -13.51 -5.80
C ARG A 78 -2.28 -12.43 -5.89
N TYR A 79 -2.18 -11.54 -4.90
CA TYR A 79 -1.22 -10.44 -4.96
C TYR A 79 0.02 -10.70 -4.13
N PRO A 80 1.22 -10.31 -4.62
CA PRO A 80 2.42 -10.35 -3.79
C PRO A 80 2.22 -9.54 -2.50
N LYS A 81 2.60 -10.11 -1.36
CA LYS A 81 2.64 -9.38 -0.09
C LYS A 81 3.96 -8.60 -0.01
N LEU A 82 3.87 -7.28 0.00
CA LEU A 82 5.06 -6.42 0.11
C LEU A 82 5.46 -6.31 1.58
N VAL A 83 6.77 -6.40 1.87
CA VAL A 83 7.31 -6.25 3.22
C VAL A 83 8.54 -5.37 3.17
N GLY A 84 8.55 -4.27 3.92
CA GLY A 84 9.71 -3.42 4.12
C GLY A 84 10.05 -3.30 5.59
N GLY A 85 11.27 -3.68 5.99
CA GLY A 85 11.75 -3.61 7.37
C GLY A 85 12.37 -2.25 7.71
N LEU A 86 12.44 -1.94 9.01
CA LEU A 86 13.29 -0.86 9.50
C LEU A 86 14.76 -1.30 9.59
N SER A 87 15.00 -2.61 9.65
CA SER A 87 16.30 -3.28 9.60
C SER A 87 16.24 -4.47 8.66
N GLU A 88 17.39 -4.96 8.17
CA GLU A 88 17.48 -6.17 7.32
C GLU A 88 16.96 -7.41 8.08
N SER A 89 17.29 -7.54 9.36
CA SER A 89 16.81 -8.64 10.19
C SER A 89 15.30 -8.59 10.38
N GLY A 90 14.74 -7.41 10.61
CA GLY A 90 13.30 -7.18 10.71
C GLY A 90 12.57 -7.51 9.42
N GLU A 91 13.09 -7.07 8.26
CA GLU A 91 12.52 -7.40 6.95
C GLU A 91 12.52 -8.91 6.71
N ALA A 92 13.67 -9.58 6.91
CA ALA A 92 13.77 -11.03 6.76
C ALA A 92 12.81 -11.79 7.70
N ARG A 93 12.59 -11.27 8.89
CA ARG A 93 11.64 -11.84 9.84
C ARG A 93 10.19 -11.64 9.40
N GLY A 94 9.85 -10.46 8.91
CA GLY A 94 8.53 -10.15 8.33
C GLY A 94 8.23 -11.03 7.10
N VAL A 95 9.20 -11.23 6.22
CA VAL A 95 9.09 -12.14 5.08
C VAL A 95 8.74 -13.55 5.55
N ARG A 96 9.52 -14.13 6.46
CA ARG A 96 9.25 -15.48 7.01
C ARG A 96 7.88 -15.59 7.67
N PHE A 97 7.45 -14.54 8.38
CA PHE A 97 6.12 -14.52 9.00
C PHE A 97 5.01 -14.62 7.95
N TYR A 98 5.03 -13.78 6.91
CA TYR A 98 4.00 -13.80 5.89
C TYR A 98 4.06 -15.05 4.99
N GLU A 99 5.25 -15.60 4.73
CA GLU A 99 5.39 -16.89 4.05
C GLU A 99 4.78 -18.06 4.84
N ALA A 100 4.82 -17.99 6.16
CA ALA A 100 4.25 -19.02 7.03
C ALA A 100 2.72 -18.94 7.15
N VAL A 101 2.13 -17.73 7.01
CA VAL A 101 0.68 -17.52 7.27
C VAL A 101 -0.15 -17.32 6.00
N LEU A 102 0.47 -17.06 4.84
CA LEU A 102 -0.21 -16.84 3.57
C LEU A 102 0.12 -17.94 2.58
N ALA A 103 -0.87 -18.34 1.79
CA ALA A 103 -0.69 -19.19 0.62
C ALA A 103 -0.87 -18.35 -0.65
N PHE A 104 -0.02 -18.55 -1.65
CA PHE A 104 0.01 -17.74 -2.85
C PHE A 104 -0.34 -18.57 -4.09
N ASP A 105 -1.16 -18.02 -4.97
CA ASP A 105 -1.46 -18.59 -6.29
C ASP A 105 -0.20 -18.52 -7.18
N GLN A 106 0.00 -19.53 -8.02
CA GLN A 106 0.99 -19.44 -9.08
C GLN A 106 0.55 -18.40 -10.11
N ARG A 107 1.48 -17.50 -10.50
CA ARG A 107 1.22 -16.42 -11.45
C ARG A 107 2.42 -16.20 -12.37
N ASP A 108 2.21 -16.50 -13.65
CA ASP A 108 3.24 -16.38 -14.69
C ASP A 108 3.28 -14.98 -15.34
N ASP A 109 2.31 -14.13 -15.01
CA ASP A 109 2.21 -12.75 -15.51
C ASP A 109 2.98 -11.72 -14.66
N LEU A 110 3.61 -12.16 -13.58
CA LEU A 110 4.43 -11.30 -12.72
C LEU A 110 5.91 -11.32 -13.12
N PRO A 111 6.65 -10.23 -12.88
CA PRO A 111 8.09 -10.15 -13.21
C PRO A 111 8.97 -11.08 -12.36
N ARG A 112 8.44 -11.60 -11.27
CA ARG A 112 9.06 -12.62 -10.38
C ARG A 112 7.96 -13.46 -9.73
N PRO A 113 8.28 -14.64 -9.17
CA PRO A 113 7.27 -15.52 -8.55
C PRO A 113 6.37 -14.78 -7.56
N ASN A 114 5.09 -15.14 -7.55
CA ASN A 114 4.15 -14.65 -6.54
C ASN A 114 4.56 -15.16 -5.17
N GLY A 115 4.35 -14.34 -4.14
CA GLY A 115 4.79 -14.65 -2.79
C GLY A 115 5.01 -13.38 -1.97
N VAL A 116 5.86 -13.46 -0.97
CA VAL A 116 6.28 -12.30 -0.18
C VAL A 116 7.44 -11.60 -0.88
N TRP A 117 7.29 -10.30 -1.11
CA TRP A 117 8.29 -9.49 -1.78
C TRP A 117 8.97 -8.53 -0.81
N PRO A 118 10.25 -8.76 -0.45
CA PRO A 118 11.03 -7.79 0.31
C PRO A 118 11.24 -6.53 -0.52
N MET A 119 11.09 -5.38 0.12
CA MET A 119 11.14 -4.06 -0.51
C MET A 119 12.45 -3.31 -0.25
N GLY A 120 13.32 -3.83 0.62
CA GLY A 120 14.59 -3.19 1.00
C GLY A 120 14.42 -2.04 2.00
N GLY A 121 13.23 -1.87 2.59
CA GLY A 121 12.95 -0.88 3.62
C GLY A 121 11.48 -0.50 3.70
N ALA A 122 11.07 -0.01 4.85
CA ALA A 122 9.69 0.40 5.11
C ALA A 122 9.24 1.53 4.18
N GLU A 123 10.11 2.49 3.90
CA GLU A 123 9.85 3.63 3.03
C GLU A 123 9.50 3.20 1.59
N ALA A 124 10.19 2.18 1.09
CA ALA A 124 9.89 1.65 -0.24
C ALA A 124 8.53 0.95 -0.31
N ALA A 125 8.15 0.23 0.75
CA ALA A 125 6.84 -0.40 0.85
C ALA A 125 5.71 0.63 1.03
N GLU A 126 5.92 1.68 1.83
CA GLU A 126 5.01 2.83 1.97
C GLU A 126 4.82 3.53 0.61
N MET A 127 5.92 3.82 -0.08
CA MET A 127 5.87 4.46 -1.39
C MET A 127 5.16 3.61 -2.44
N ALA A 128 5.39 2.30 -2.47
CA ALA A 128 4.74 1.41 -3.42
C ALA A 128 3.21 1.45 -3.30
N LYS A 129 2.69 1.49 -2.06
CA LYS A 129 1.24 1.63 -1.80
C LYS A 129 0.70 2.95 -2.31
N LEU A 130 1.38 4.05 -2.03
CA LEU A 130 0.94 5.37 -2.44
C LEU A 130 1.05 5.56 -3.97
N ALA A 131 2.12 5.06 -4.58
CA ALA A 131 2.32 5.14 -6.02
C ALA A 131 1.23 4.39 -6.80
N GLU A 132 0.89 3.14 -6.41
CA GLU A 132 -0.14 2.38 -7.11
C GLU A 132 -1.53 3.02 -7.00
N THR A 133 -1.84 3.62 -5.86
CA THR A 133 -3.14 4.26 -5.64
C THR A 133 -3.21 5.63 -6.34
N THR A 134 -2.13 6.40 -6.32
CA THR A 134 -2.02 7.66 -7.07
C THR A 134 -2.09 7.43 -8.57
N TYR A 135 -1.39 6.41 -9.09
CA TYR A 135 -1.51 6.01 -10.50
C TYR A 135 -2.97 5.73 -10.88
N ARG A 136 -3.69 4.99 -10.04
CA ARG A 136 -5.10 4.66 -10.28
C ARG A 136 -6.00 5.90 -10.27
N ASP A 137 -5.81 6.81 -9.31
CA ASP A 137 -6.55 8.08 -9.20
C ASP A 137 -6.38 8.92 -10.48
N VAL A 138 -5.14 9.18 -10.86
CA VAL A 138 -4.80 9.98 -12.05
C VAL A 138 -5.32 9.32 -13.33
N ASN A 139 -5.17 8.00 -13.47
CA ASN A 139 -5.59 7.26 -14.65
C ASN A 139 -7.12 7.23 -14.81
N ILE A 140 -7.88 7.08 -13.71
CA ILE A 140 -9.35 7.19 -13.76
C ILE A 140 -9.77 8.63 -14.11
N GLY A 141 -9.12 9.63 -13.51
CA GLY A 141 -9.36 11.04 -13.85
C GLY A 141 -9.10 11.34 -15.32
N LEU A 142 -8.01 10.82 -15.88
CA LEU A 142 -7.69 10.94 -17.30
C LEU A 142 -8.74 10.25 -18.18
N ALA A 143 -9.17 9.03 -17.84
CA ALA A 143 -10.20 8.31 -18.57
C ALA A 143 -11.53 9.09 -18.58
N ASN A 144 -11.88 9.75 -17.47
CA ASN A 144 -13.06 10.62 -17.39
C ASN A 144 -12.95 11.83 -18.33
N GLN A 145 -11.74 12.42 -18.50
CA GLN A 145 -11.55 13.52 -19.48
C GLN A 145 -11.70 13.02 -20.92
N PHE A 146 -11.18 11.84 -21.24
CA PHE A 146 -11.39 11.22 -22.55
C PHE A 146 -12.87 10.97 -22.84
N ALA A 147 -13.63 10.49 -21.86
CA ALA A 147 -15.07 10.29 -22.00
C ALA A 147 -15.81 11.61 -22.29
N ARG A 148 -15.50 12.68 -21.55
CA ARG A 148 -16.11 13.99 -21.77
C ARG A 148 -15.83 14.55 -23.16
N TYR A 149 -14.60 14.37 -23.66
CA TYR A 149 -14.25 14.78 -25.02
C TYR A 149 -14.97 13.92 -26.06
N ALA A 150 -14.99 12.60 -25.89
CA ALA A 150 -15.66 11.67 -26.79
C ALA A 150 -17.16 11.97 -26.90
N ASP A 151 -17.84 12.24 -25.79
CA ASP A 151 -19.24 12.65 -25.76
C ASP A 151 -19.47 13.94 -26.57
N ALA A 152 -18.58 14.94 -26.41
CA ALA A 152 -18.70 16.21 -27.12
C ALA A 152 -18.57 16.09 -28.64
N VAL A 153 -17.88 15.06 -29.15
CA VAL A 153 -17.65 14.83 -30.59
C VAL A 153 -18.38 13.61 -31.14
N GLY A 154 -19.25 12.97 -30.35
CA GLY A 154 -20.06 11.82 -30.76
C GLY A 154 -19.28 10.52 -30.96
N ILE A 155 -18.22 10.27 -30.19
CA ILE A 155 -17.36 9.08 -30.27
C ILE A 155 -17.65 8.14 -29.10
N ASP A 156 -17.65 6.83 -29.36
CA ASP A 156 -17.70 5.81 -28.31
C ASP A 156 -16.33 5.64 -27.62
N VAL A 157 -16.20 6.21 -26.42
CA VAL A 157 -14.96 6.15 -25.63
C VAL A 157 -14.56 4.73 -25.26
N ALA A 158 -15.52 3.81 -25.09
CA ALA A 158 -15.19 2.43 -24.71
C ALA A 158 -14.38 1.72 -25.79
N ARG A 159 -14.76 1.91 -27.06
CA ARG A 159 -14.02 1.40 -28.22
C ARG A 159 -12.64 2.04 -28.35
N VAL A 160 -12.54 3.34 -28.08
CA VAL A 160 -11.26 4.05 -28.09
C VAL A 160 -10.31 3.48 -27.03
N ILE A 161 -10.78 3.32 -25.80
CA ILE A 161 -9.98 2.76 -24.71
C ILE A 161 -9.56 1.32 -25.00
N GLU A 162 -10.47 0.48 -25.52
CA GLU A 162 -10.15 -0.89 -25.92
C GLU A 162 -9.05 -0.91 -26.99
N ALA A 163 -9.16 -0.08 -28.01
CA ALA A 163 -8.13 0.06 -29.05
C ALA A 163 -6.79 0.54 -28.49
N CYS A 164 -6.79 1.54 -27.59
CA CYS A 164 -5.57 2.01 -26.93
C CYS A 164 -4.91 0.92 -26.08
N ASN A 165 -5.69 0.15 -25.34
CA ASN A 165 -5.20 -0.90 -24.45
C ASN A 165 -4.82 -2.21 -25.18
N SER A 166 -5.00 -2.29 -26.49
CA SER A 166 -4.58 -3.45 -27.29
C SER A 166 -3.06 -3.53 -27.52
N GLN A 167 -2.31 -2.51 -27.10
CA GLN A 167 -0.84 -2.46 -27.16
C GLN A 167 -0.25 -2.31 -25.74
N PRO A 168 0.99 -2.73 -25.51
CA PRO A 168 1.52 -2.92 -24.14
C PRO A 168 1.84 -1.64 -23.36
N TYR A 169 1.80 -0.48 -24.01
CA TYR A 169 2.21 0.79 -23.37
C TYR A 169 1.05 1.60 -22.81
N SER A 170 -0.21 1.17 -23.02
CA SER A 170 -1.40 1.84 -22.50
C SER A 170 -2.19 0.95 -21.58
N HIS A 171 -2.59 1.50 -20.42
CA HIS A 171 -3.45 0.84 -19.45
C HIS A 171 -4.49 1.86 -18.94
N ILE A 172 -5.34 2.35 -19.87
CA ILE A 172 -6.36 3.35 -19.57
C ILE A 172 -7.50 2.67 -18.83
N HIS A 173 -7.88 3.21 -17.67
CA HIS A 173 -9.03 2.75 -16.90
C HIS A 173 -10.36 3.03 -17.60
N ARG A 174 -11.41 2.37 -17.14
CA ARG A 174 -12.78 2.68 -17.57
C ARG A 174 -13.22 3.98 -16.92
N PRO A 175 -13.82 4.92 -17.70
CA PRO A 175 -14.38 6.14 -17.14
C PRO A 175 -15.62 5.87 -16.30
N GLY A 176 -15.94 6.79 -15.40
CA GLY A 176 -17.13 6.81 -14.58
C GLY A 176 -17.57 8.24 -14.27
N ILE A 177 -18.43 8.44 -13.27
CA ILE A 177 -18.92 9.77 -12.88
C ILE A 177 -17.79 10.63 -12.34
N ALA A 178 -16.88 10.02 -11.54
CA ALA A 178 -15.74 10.70 -10.92
C ALA A 178 -14.68 9.63 -10.55
N VAL A 179 -13.58 10.06 -9.92
CA VAL A 179 -12.72 9.15 -9.17
C VAL A 179 -13.37 8.90 -7.83
N GLY A 180 -14.03 7.76 -7.71
CA GLY A 180 -14.80 7.39 -6.52
C GLY A 180 -14.05 6.44 -5.60
N GLY A 181 -14.68 6.14 -4.46
CA GLY A 181 -14.19 5.22 -3.47
C GLY A 181 -13.60 5.90 -2.24
N HIS A 182 -13.35 5.10 -1.21
CA HIS A 182 -12.85 5.59 0.07
C HIS A 182 -11.34 5.84 0.06
N CYS A 183 -10.58 5.05 -0.70
CA CYS A 183 -9.11 5.04 -0.66
C CYS A 183 -8.49 5.85 -1.79
N ILE A 184 -8.94 5.63 -3.04
CA ILE A 184 -8.28 6.14 -4.24
C ILE A 184 -8.17 7.67 -4.27
N PRO A 185 -9.23 8.46 -4.03
CA PRO A 185 -9.13 9.93 -4.06
C PRO A 185 -8.47 10.53 -2.82
N VAL A 186 -8.18 9.73 -1.79
CA VAL A 186 -7.59 10.19 -0.51
C VAL A 186 -6.08 9.99 -0.46
N TYR A 187 -5.60 8.82 -0.88
CA TYR A 187 -4.20 8.45 -0.73
C TYR A 187 -3.18 9.31 -1.50
N PRO A 188 -3.48 9.93 -2.64
CA PRO A 188 -2.59 10.91 -3.26
C PRO A 188 -2.23 12.08 -2.34
N ARG A 189 -3.12 12.46 -1.40
CA ARG A 189 -2.84 13.50 -0.40
C ARG A 189 -1.77 13.04 0.61
N LEU A 190 -1.75 11.74 0.95
CA LEU A 190 -0.71 11.16 1.80
C LEU A 190 0.65 11.07 1.09
N TYR A 191 0.65 11.02 -0.24
CA TYR A 191 1.86 11.07 -1.05
C TYR A 191 2.54 12.45 -1.04
N LEU A 192 1.75 13.50 -0.83
CA LEU A 192 2.23 14.90 -0.78
C LEU A 192 2.54 15.38 0.66
N ALA A 193 2.25 14.58 1.68
CA ALA A 193 2.44 14.91 3.08
C ALA A 193 3.85 14.56 3.56
#